data_2d351f57f1b0adc1ef56b33a0fef2121
#
_entry.id   2d351f57f1b0adc1ef56b33a0fef2121
#
_cell.length_a   1.000
_cell.length_b   1.000
_cell.length_c   1.000
_cell.angle_alpha   90.00
_cell.angle_beta   90.00
_cell.angle_gamma   90.00
#
_symmetry.space_group_name_H-M   'P 1'
#
loop_
_entity.id
_entity.type
_entity.pdbx_description
1 polymer ?
#
loop_
_entity_poly.entity_id
_entity_poly.type
_entity_poly.pdbx_seq_one_letter_code
_entity_poly.pdbx_strand_id
1 'polypeptide(L)'
;MKTEEQVESTTSGIRRGRSRARLAGAVAGLLVAAVGLALPAPAFAGTEPTGPVSVNDPVSDDTGWVITGPSGTFTPTGPLVPEAEPTEPGTVTPYLLDPVHWYFCYVANDIDYPITDYFAAYFSGFQGRIDLTCGDSGFGYKHIKASHQSQWAYYSSIAGGSWDDFMSYAADETLWAPSNIWDVGGDKLCYTTPIVFTNGSTSFTIYPKIIISKNNRWVITAYPTSTPYTC
;
A
#
# COMPACT_ATOMS: atom_id res chain seq x y z
N MET A 1 -35.79 -47.22 -35.04
CA MET A 1 -35.28 -46.21 -35.96
C MET A 1 -34.29 -45.34 -35.20
N LYS A 2 -32.99 -45.56 -35.47
CA LYS A 2 -31.86 -44.77 -34.90
C LYS A 2 -31.54 -43.70 -35.93
N THR A 3 -31.42 -42.47 -35.49
CA THR A 3 -30.83 -41.40 -36.28
C THR A 3 -29.62 -40.88 -35.50
N GLU A 4 -28.44 -41.24 -35.95
CA GLU A 4 -27.16 -40.69 -35.50
C GLU A 4 -26.92 -39.37 -36.23
N GLU A 5 -26.71 -38.29 -35.47
CA GLU A 5 -26.28 -36.99 -36.00
C GLU A 5 -24.80 -36.79 -35.70
N GLN A 6 -23.99 -36.78 -36.75
CA GLN A 6 -22.54 -36.52 -36.68
C GLN A 6 -22.30 -35.03 -36.55
N VAL A 7 -21.53 -34.63 -35.52
CA VAL A 7 -21.00 -33.26 -35.38
C VAL A 7 -19.57 -33.22 -35.90
N GLU A 8 -19.43 -32.47 -36.97
CA GLU A 8 -18.18 -32.23 -37.70
C GLU A 8 -17.31 -31.22 -36.93
N SER A 9 -16.09 -31.64 -36.57
CA SER A 9 -15.09 -30.83 -35.85
C SER A 9 -14.25 -30.03 -36.86
N THR A 10 -14.43 -28.70 -36.89
CA THR A 10 -13.63 -27.81 -37.72
C THR A 10 -12.44 -27.26 -36.90
N THR A 11 -11.27 -27.81 -37.15
CA THR A 11 -9.99 -27.34 -36.58
C THR A 11 -9.46 -26.15 -37.39
N SER A 12 -9.55 -24.93 -36.82
CA SER A 12 -8.94 -23.74 -37.43
C SER A 12 -7.57 -23.47 -36.79
N GLY A 13 -6.53 -23.72 -37.55
CA GLY A 13 -5.15 -23.45 -37.17
C GLY A 13 -4.80 -21.97 -37.29
N ILE A 14 -4.40 -21.33 -36.17
CA ILE A 14 -3.86 -19.97 -36.19
C ILE A 14 -2.33 -20.04 -36.17
N ARG A 15 -1.74 -19.56 -37.26
CA ARG A 15 -0.28 -19.42 -37.47
C ARG A 15 0.28 -18.32 -36.60
N ARG A 16 1.31 -18.65 -35.81
CA ARG A 16 2.16 -17.70 -35.04
C ARG A 16 3.10 -16.98 -36.01
N GLY A 17 2.89 -15.68 -36.20
CA GLY A 17 3.85 -14.77 -36.84
C GLY A 17 4.87 -14.26 -35.83
N ARG A 18 6.14 -14.68 -35.96
CA ARG A 18 7.28 -14.12 -35.24
C ARG A 18 7.79 -12.91 -36.04
N SER A 19 7.63 -11.71 -35.53
CA SER A 19 8.35 -10.52 -36.03
C SER A 19 9.42 -10.13 -35.02
N ARG A 20 10.70 -10.39 -35.39
CA ARG A 20 11.87 -9.85 -34.70
C ARG A 20 12.22 -8.51 -35.34
N ALA A 21 11.96 -7.42 -34.65
CA ALA A 21 12.54 -6.11 -35.00
C ALA A 21 13.73 -5.84 -34.07
N ARG A 22 14.94 -5.85 -34.63
CA ARG A 22 16.16 -5.34 -33.98
C ARG A 22 16.25 -3.85 -34.28
N LEU A 23 16.21 -3.01 -33.26
CA LEU A 23 16.59 -1.60 -33.36
C LEU A 23 17.87 -1.42 -32.56
N ALA A 24 18.94 -1.18 -33.31
CA ALA A 24 20.20 -0.69 -32.76
C ALA A 24 20.07 0.84 -32.64
N GLY A 25 20.15 1.38 -31.43
CA GLY A 25 20.18 2.81 -31.15
C GLY A 25 21.51 3.21 -30.52
N ALA A 26 22.19 4.15 -31.18
CA ALA A 26 23.49 4.65 -30.82
C ALA A 26 23.47 5.48 -29.52
N VAL A 27 24.43 5.23 -28.64
CA VAL A 27 24.69 5.99 -27.42
C VAL A 27 25.54 7.20 -27.78
N ALA A 28 24.96 8.40 -27.74
CA ALA A 28 25.71 9.66 -27.76
C ALA A 28 25.90 10.12 -26.31
N GLY A 29 27.15 10.05 -25.85
CA GLY A 29 27.54 10.54 -24.53
C GLY A 29 27.56 12.07 -24.50
N LEU A 30 26.85 12.65 -23.55
CA LEU A 30 26.94 14.07 -23.21
C LEU A 30 27.61 14.20 -21.84
N LEU A 31 28.88 14.63 -21.84
CA LEU A 31 29.64 15.01 -20.64
C LEU A 31 29.13 16.37 -20.18
N VAL A 32 28.40 16.46 -19.09
CA VAL A 32 28.09 17.73 -18.42
C VAL A 32 29.04 17.88 -17.24
N ALA A 33 29.95 18.85 -17.35
CA ALA A 33 30.81 19.28 -16.26
C ALA A 33 29.99 20.08 -15.23
N ALA A 34 29.78 19.52 -14.03
CA ALA A 34 29.18 20.23 -12.92
C ALA A 34 30.23 21.12 -12.22
N VAL A 35 30.07 22.42 -12.37
CA VAL A 35 30.80 23.41 -11.57
C VAL A 35 30.09 23.52 -10.21
N GLY A 36 30.74 23.01 -9.18
CA GLY A 36 30.23 23.08 -7.80
C GLY A 36 30.41 24.49 -7.22
N LEU A 37 29.32 25.21 -7.01
CA LEU A 37 29.28 26.41 -6.17
C LEU A 37 29.00 25.96 -4.72
N ALA A 38 30.01 25.97 -3.88
CA ALA A 38 29.88 25.77 -2.44
C ALA A 38 29.27 27.04 -1.81
N LEU A 39 28.03 26.95 -1.36
CA LEU A 39 27.42 27.96 -0.49
C LEU A 39 27.75 27.65 0.97
N PRO A 40 28.13 28.64 1.79
CA PRO A 40 28.37 28.43 3.22
C PRO A 40 27.04 28.14 3.93
N ALA A 41 27.02 27.04 4.70
CA ALA A 41 25.88 26.71 5.57
C ALA A 41 25.79 27.68 6.75
N PRO A 42 24.57 28.16 7.12
CA PRO A 42 24.38 28.94 8.34
C PRO A 42 24.59 28.02 9.55
N ALA A 43 25.49 28.43 10.44
CA ALA A 43 25.69 27.81 11.73
C ALA A 43 24.48 28.15 12.65
N PHE A 44 23.58 27.21 12.86
CA PHE A 44 22.59 27.30 13.94
C PHE A 44 23.28 26.90 15.25
N ALA A 45 23.52 27.87 16.11
CA ALA A 45 23.90 27.64 17.51
C ALA A 45 22.64 27.11 18.24
N GLY A 46 22.47 25.81 18.24
CA GLY A 46 21.45 25.13 19.04
C GLY A 46 21.94 25.04 20.47
N THR A 47 21.24 25.70 21.41
CA THR A 47 21.42 25.52 22.85
C THR A 47 20.95 24.11 23.20
N GLU A 48 21.86 23.23 23.61
CA GLU A 48 21.52 21.90 24.12
C GLU A 48 20.80 22.04 25.46
N PRO A 49 19.60 21.45 25.65
CA PRO A 49 19.00 21.34 26.94
C PRO A 49 19.71 20.23 27.74
N THR A 50 20.60 20.62 28.66
CA THR A 50 21.22 19.74 29.65
C THR A 50 20.21 19.43 30.76
N GLY A 51 19.41 18.39 30.60
CA GLY A 51 18.64 17.74 31.65
C GLY A 51 18.68 16.23 31.47
N PRO A 52 18.77 15.41 32.52
CA PRO A 52 18.69 13.97 32.39
C PRO A 52 17.29 13.61 31.92
N VAL A 53 17.20 13.12 30.69
CA VAL A 53 15.96 12.54 30.13
C VAL A 53 15.71 11.23 30.89
N SER A 54 14.63 11.17 31.66
CA SER A 54 14.18 9.95 32.33
C SER A 54 13.74 8.95 31.26
N VAL A 55 14.47 7.83 31.16
CA VAL A 55 14.29 6.79 30.12
C VAL A 55 13.01 5.93 30.33
N ASN A 56 12.17 6.30 31.31
CA ASN A 56 11.00 5.50 31.71
C ASN A 56 9.64 6.20 31.55
N ASP A 57 9.60 7.39 30.95
CA ASP A 57 8.30 7.94 30.58
C ASP A 57 7.80 7.21 29.32
N PRO A 58 6.57 6.64 29.33
CA PRO A 58 5.97 6.15 28.11
C PRO A 58 5.92 7.35 27.16
N VAL A 59 6.59 7.21 26.01
CA VAL A 59 6.48 8.20 24.93
C VAL A 59 5.00 8.23 24.59
N SER A 60 4.29 9.24 25.07
CA SER A 60 2.93 9.48 24.64
C SER A 60 3.02 9.95 23.20
N ASP A 61 2.60 9.10 22.28
CA ASP A 61 2.38 9.41 20.86
C ASP A 61 1.22 10.42 20.69
N ASP A 62 1.18 11.42 21.55
CA ASP A 62 0.09 12.37 21.62
C ASP A 62 0.26 13.43 20.53
N THR A 63 0.09 13.03 19.27
CA THR A 63 -0.12 13.99 18.18
C THR A 63 -1.40 14.79 18.40
N GLY A 64 -2.21 14.41 19.41
CA GLY A 64 -3.53 14.96 19.67
C GLY A 64 -4.56 14.60 18.58
N TRP A 65 -4.19 13.82 17.58
CA TRP A 65 -5.10 13.37 16.55
C TRP A 65 -5.72 12.01 16.92
N VAL A 66 -7.04 11.93 16.74
CA VAL A 66 -7.83 10.69 16.82
C VAL A 66 -8.28 10.35 15.41
N ILE A 67 -7.98 9.14 14.97
CA ILE A 67 -8.34 8.64 13.64
C ILE A 67 -9.40 7.55 13.80
N THR A 68 -10.56 7.74 13.18
CA THR A 68 -11.70 6.85 13.34
C THR A 68 -12.20 6.38 11.98
N GLY A 69 -12.29 5.06 11.82
CA GLY A 69 -13.01 4.38 10.75
C GLY A 69 -14.38 3.85 11.24
N PRO A 70 -15.14 3.17 10.39
CA PRO A 70 -16.45 2.61 10.72
C PRO A 70 -16.46 1.61 11.87
N SER A 71 -15.40 0.83 12.03
CA SER A 71 -15.32 -0.26 13.03
C SER A 71 -14.55 0.16 14.28
N GLY A 72 -13.73 1.20 14.22
CA GLY A 72 -12.93 1.59 15.37
C GLY A 72 -11.94 2.71 15.14
N THR A 73 -11.13 2.93 16.17
CA THR A 73 -10.10 3.96 16.18
C THR A 73 -8.74 3.34 15.89
N PHE A 74 -7.96 4.00 15.04
CA PHE A 74 -6.58 3.62 14.79
C PHE A 74 -5.74 3.83 16.05
N THR A 75 -5.02 2.80 16.45
CA THR A 75 -4.03 2.86 17.52
C THR A 75 -2.66 2.54 16.91
N PRO A 76 -1.73 3.50 16.87
CA PRO A 76 -0.39 3.25 16.34
C PRO A 76 0.31 2.14 17.11
N THR A 77 0.92 1.20 16.40
CA THR A 77 1.62 0.06 16.99
C THR A 77 3.14 0.28 17.01
N GLY A 78 3.61 1.38 17.57
CA GLY A 78 5.04 1.59 17.69
C GLY A 78 5.42 3.06 17.87
N PRO A 79 6.67 3.35 18.21
CA PRO A 79 7.15 4.73 18.31
C PRO A 79 7.13 5.40 16.93
N LEU A 80 6.84 6.70 16.91
CA LEU A 80 6.97 7.58 15.72
C LEU A 80 8.46 7.67 15.33
N VAL A 81 9.00 6.64 14.72
CA VAL A 81 10.35 6.69 14.17
C VAL A 81 10.23 7.05 12.71
N PRO A 82 10.88 8.14 12.24
CA PRO A 82 11.07 8.34 10.80
C PRO A 82 11.70 7.07 10.25
N GLU A 83 11.15 6.55 9.15
CA GLU A 83 11.59 5.31 8.51
C GLU A 83 13.11 5.31 8.29
N ALA A 84 13.85 4.87 9.31
CA ALA A 84 15.23 4.47 9.16
C ALA A 84 15.18 3.05 8.60
N GLU A 85 15.77 2.82 7.45
CA GLU A 85 15.98 1.46 6.94
C GLU A 85 16.55 0.59 8.07
N PRO A 86 16.10 -0.68 8.23
CA PRO A 86 16.50 -1.52 9.35
C PRO A 86 18.01 -1.74 9.32
N THR A 87 18.74 -0.99 10.15
CA THR A 87 20.20 -1.06 10.26
C THR A 87 20.68 -1.96 11.39
N GLU A 88 19.77 -2.49 12.22
CA GLU A 88 20.17 -3.36 13.34
C GLU A 88 19.27 -4.60 13.45
N PRO A 89 19.84 -5.83 13.53
CA PRO A 89 19.08 -7.03 13.85
C PRO A 89 18.74 -7.04 15.34
N GLY A 90 17.49 -6.82 15.73
CA GLY A 90 17.08 -7.04 17.12
C GLY A 90 15.95 -6.15 17.65
N THR A 91 15.58 -5.07 17.02
CA THR A 91 14.43 -4.27 17.41
C THR A 91 13.22 -4.72 16.61
N VAL A 92 12.31 -5.49 17.24
CA VAL A 92 11.03 -5.85 16.65
C VAL A 92 10.13 -4.64 16.74
N THR A 93 10.13 -3.79 15.74
CA THR A 93 9.08 -2.81 15.52
C THR A 93 7.91 -3.56 14.89
N PRO A 94 6.69 -3.46 15.41
CA PRO A 94 5.51 -4.06 14.78
C PRO A 94 5.15 -3.26 13.53
N TYR A 95 5.81 -3.57 12.43
CA TYR A 95 5.41 -3.13 11.10
C TYR A 95 4.59 -4.24 10.45
N LEU A 96 3.65 -3.88 9.60
CA LEU A 96 2.94 -4.86 8.77
C LEU A 96 3.91 -5.81 8.07
N LEU A 97 5.08 -5.31 7.66
CA LEU A 97 6.14 -6.08 7.04
C LEU A 97 7.24 -6.42 8.06
N ASP A 98 7.02 -7.43 8.89
CA ASP A 98 8.03 -7.96 9.80
C ASP A 98 9.22 -8.61 9.05
N PRO A 99 10.33 -8.98 9.72
CA PRO A 99 11.49 -9.57 9.07
C PRO A 99 11.20 -10.85 8.26
N VAL A 100 10.18 -11.65 8.66
CA VAL A 100 9.79 -12.87 7.95
C VAL A 100 9.08 -12.51 6.66
N HIS A 101 8.09 -11.63 6.72
CA HIS A 101 7.39 -11.11 5.54
C HIS A 101 8.36 -10.40 4.60
N TRP A 102 9.29 -9.58 5.15
CA TRP A 102 10.31 -8.92 4.34
C TRP A 102 11.18 -9.92 3.57
N TYR A 103 11.63 -11.01 4.24
CA TYR A 103 12.41 -12.05 3.59
C TYR A 103 11.67 -12.67 2.40
N PHE A 104 10.43 -13.10 2.60
CA PHE A 104 9.64 -13.70 1.53
C PHE A 104 9.37 -12.72 0.38
N CYS A 105 9.07 -11.47 0.70
CA CYS A 105 8.77 -10.47 -0.32
C CYS A 105 9.99 -10.04 -1.12
N TYR A 106 11.15 -9.81 -0.46
CA TYR A 106 12.29 -9.16 -1.12
C TYR A 106 13.48 -10.06 -1.38
N VAL A 107 13.69 -11.11 -0.58
CA VAL A 107 14.80 -12.06 -0.78
C VAL A 107 14.34 -13.26 -1.58
N ALA A 108 13.31 -13.96 -1.11
CA ALA A 108 12.72 -15.10 -1.83
C ALA A 108 11.94 -14.67 -3.08
N ASN A 109 11.51 -13.41 -3.12
CA ASN A 109 10.70 -12.82 -4.18
C ASN A 109 9.43 -13.63 -4.50
N ASP A 110 8.79 -14.16 -3.45
CA ASP A 110 7.54 -14.90 -3.54
C ASP A 110 6.37 -13.90 -3.63
N ILE A 111 5.88 -13.70 -4.84
CA ILE A 111 4.82 -12.71 -5.11
C ILE A 111 3.47 -13.09 -4.53
N ASP A 112 3.22 -14.37 -4.32
CA ASP A 112 1.95 -14.91 -3.80
C ASP A 112 1.96 -15.06 -2.28
N TYR A 113 3.11 -14.82 -1.61
CA TYR A 113 3.23 -14.95 -0.16
C TYR A 113 2.30 -13.95 0.55
N PRO A 114 1.36 -14.43 1.40
CA PRO A 114 0.42 -13.57 2.11
C PRO A 114 1.10 -12.86 3.28
N ILE A 115 0.95 -11.54 3.36
CA ILE A 115 1.42 -10.70 4.48
C ILE A 115 0.34 -10.62 5.54
N THR A 116 -0.89 -10.32 5.11
CA THR A 116 -2.07 -10.25 5.96
C THR A 116 -3.32 -10.51 5.14
N ASP A 117 -4.46 -10.67 5.82
CA ASP A 117 -5.75 -10.83 5.17
C ASP A 117 -6.80 -9.90 5.77
N TYR A 118 -7.79 -9.60 4.95
CA TYR A 118 -8.95 -8.76 5.26
C TYR A 118 -10.23 -9.51 4.90
N PHE A 119 -11.36 -9.00 5.37
CA PHE A 119 -12.67 -9.52 4.98
C PHE A 119 -13.42 -8.48 4.15
N ALA A 120 -13.65 -8.77 2.87
CA ALA A 120 -14.42 -7.89 1.99
C ALA A 120 -15.93 -8.08 2.18
N ALA A 121 -16.65 -6.99 2.42
CA ALA A 121 -18.10 -6.97 2.51
C ALA A 121 -18.77 -7.36 1.19
N TYR A 122 -20.01 -7.85 1.30
CA TYR A 122 -20.77 -8.37 0.17
C TYR A 122 -21.06 -7.30 -0.88
N PHE A 123 -20.78 -7.64 -2.14
CA PHE A 123 -21.19 -6.86 -3.31
C PHE A 123 -21.37 -7.77 -4.52
N SER A 124 -22.58 -7.77 -5.11
CA SER A 124 -22.88 -8.43 -6.39
C SER A 124 -22.39 -9.89 -6.49
N GLY A 125 -22.66 -10.68 -5.45
CA GLY A 125 -22.30 -12.11 -5.40
C GLY A 125 -20.87 -12.40 -4.93
N PHE A 126 -20.08 -11.38 -4.59
CA PHE A 126 -18.73 -11.51 -4.04
C PHE A 126 -18.70 -11.12 -2.57
N GLN A 127 -18.05 -11.91 -1.74
CA GLN A 127 -17.75 -11.66 -0.34
C GLN A 127 -16.63 -12.57 0.15
N GLY A 128 -15.90 -12.15 1.17
CA GLY A 128 -15.03 -13.05 1.95
C GLY A 128 -13.58 -12.57 2.03
N ARG A 129 -12.70 -13.50 2.38
CA ARG A 129 -11.28 -13.23 2.61
C ARG A 129 -10.58 -12.72 1.38
N ILE A 130 -9.74 -11.70 1.58
CA ILE A 130 -8.87 -11.07 0.59
C ILE A 130 -7.49 -10.99 1.19
N ASP A 131 -6.49 -11.52 0.50
CA ASP A 131 -5.11 -11.50 0.95
C ASP A 131 -4.37 -10.25 0.42
N LEU A 132 -3.60 -9.59 1.28
CA LEU A 132 -2.54 -8.71 0.86
C LEU A 132 -1.27 -9.55 0.71
N THR A 133 -0.87 -9.81 -0.52
CA THR A 133 0.35 -10.57 -0.82
C THR A 133 1.54 -9.65 -1.05
N CYS A 134 2.75 -10.22 -1.09
CA CYS A 134 3.96 -9.48 -1.48
C CYS A 134 3.78 -8.75 -2.81
N GLY A 135 3.19 -9.43 -3.79
CA GLY A 135 2.93 -8.87 -5.10
C GLY A 135 4.19 -8.52 -5.91
N ASP A 136 3.98 -7.75 -6.96
CA ASP A 136 5.03 -7.24 -7.85
C ASP A 136 4.79 -5.75 -8.19
N SER A 137 5.23 -5.29 -9.36
CA SER A 137 4.98 -3.92 -9.81
C SER A 137 3.51 -3.65 -10.20
N GLY A 138 2.68 -4.65 -10.35
CA GLY A 138 1.29 -4.56 -10.81
C GLY A 138 0.24 -4.75 -9.72
N PHE A 139 0.57 -5.38 -8.59
CA PHE A 139 -0.36 -5.66 -7.50
C PHE A 139 0.34 -5.93 -6.17
N GLY A 140 -0.44 -5.89 -5.08
CA GLY A 140 0.01 -6.26 -3.74
C GLY A 140 0.87 -5.20 -3.06
N TYR A 141 1.55 -5.60 -1.99
CA TYR A 141 2.32 -4.69 -1.14
C TYR A 141 3.41 -3.93 -1.90
N LYS A 142 4.19 -4.61 -2.76
CA LYS A 142 5.28 -3.96 -3.52
C LYS A 142 4.75 -2.88 -4.47
N HIS A 143 3.59 -3.13 -5.11
CA HIS A 143 2.94 -2.13 -5.95
C HIS A 143 2.47 -0.92 -5.13
N ILE A 144 1.81 -1.17 -3.99
CA ILE A 144 1.33 -0.11 -3.09
C ILE A 144 2.52 0.71 -2.59
N LYS A 145 3.60 0.06 -2.14
CA LYS A 145 4.82 0.73 -1.70
C LYS A 145 5.41 1.61 -2.81
N ALA A 146 5.60 1.06 -4.00
CA ALA A 146 6.23 1.79 -5.11
C ALA A 146 5.40 2.98 -5.60
N SER A 147 4.06 2.88 -5.56
CA SER A 147 3.16 3.86 -6.19
C SER A 147 2.51 4.82 -5.20
N HIS A 148 2.30 4.41 -3.94
CA HIS A 148 1.44 5.10 -2.99
C HIS A 148 2.04 5.30 -1.59
N GLN A 149 3.27 4.80 -1.31
CA GLN A 149 3.91 4.95 -0.01
C GLN A 149 3.94 6.40 0.47
N SER A 150 4.35 7.34 -0.38
CA SER A 150 4.45 8.75 -0.01
C SER A 150 3.10 9.37 0.38
N GLN A 151 2.02 8.91 -0.25
CA GLN A 151 0.66 9.36 0.09
C GLN A 151 0.24 8.83 1.45
N TRP A 152 0.49 7.55 1.74
CA TRP A 152 0.20 6.94 3.03
C TRP A 152 1.10 7.51 4.13
N ALA A 153 2.39 7.73 3.86
CA ALA A 153 3.35 8.33 4.80
C ALA A 153 2.93 9.74 5.23
N TYR A 154 2.32 10.53 4.36
CA TYR A 154 1.76 11.82 4.74
C TYR A 154 0.69 11.68 5.82
N TYR A 155 -0.26 10.75 5.68
CA TYR A 155 -1.31 10.56 6.67
C TYR A 155 -0.83 9.83 7.93
N SER A 156 0.08 8.87 7.82
CA SER A 156 0.67 8.22 8.98
C SER A 156 1.51 9.18 9.83
N SER A 157 2.14 10.20 9.23
CA SER A 157 2.84 11.23 10.00
C SER A 157 1.91 12.07 10.88
N ILE A 158 0.61 12.11 10.57
CA ILE A 158 -0.43 12.75 11.38
C ILE A 158 -1.01 11.74 12.38
N ALA A 159 -1.27 10.51 11.94
CA ALA A 159 -1.91 9.47 12.71
C ALA A 159 -0.97 8.82 13.75
N GLY A 160 0.33 8.88 13.53
CA GLY A 160 1.32 8.06 14.20
C GLY A 160 1.53 6.70 13.52
N GLY A 161 2.61 6.01 13.87
CA GLY A 161 2.94 4.69 13.34
C GLY A 161 3.56 4.71 11.94
N SER A 162 3.74 3.51 11.37
CA SER A 162 4.29 3.36 10.04
C SER A 162 3.22 3.61 8.96
N TRP A 163 3.69 3.90 7.73
CA TRP A 163 2.79 4.13 6.59
C TRP A 163 1.99 2.87 6.23
N ASP A 164 2.59 1.69 6.37
CA ASP A 164 1.96 0.41 6.01
C ASP A 164 1.02 -0.11 7.09
N ASP A 165 1.28 0.16 8.38
CA ASP A 165 0.31 -0.11 9.46
C ASP A 165 -0.94 0.75 9.28
N PHE A 166 -0.77 2.04 8.98
CA PHE A 166 -1.89 2.92 8.72
C PHE A 166 -2.65 2.53 7.44
N MET A 167 -1.94 2.16 6.38
CA MET A 167 -2.53 1.63 5.16
C MET A 167 -3.33 0.35 5.43
N SER A 168 -2.78 -0.57 6.22
CA SER A 168 -3.45 -1.83 6.58
C SER A 168 -4.72 -1.60 7.38
N TYR A 169 -4.68 -0.72 8.39
CA TYR A 169 -5.88 -0.30 9.11
C TYR A 169 -6.94 0.28 8.16
N ALA A 170 -6.56 1.20 7.31
CA ALA A 170 -7.47 1.83 6.36
C ALA A 170 -8.05 0.81 5.34
N ALA A 171 -7.27 -0.21 4.97
CA ALA A 171 -7.75 -1.29 4.11
C ALA A 171 -8.77 -2.17 4.81
N ASP A 172 -8.50 -2.55 6.07
CA ASP A 172 -9.42 -3.36 6.87
C ASP A 172 -10.76 -2.65 7.08
N GLU A 173 -10.75 -1.40 7.54
CA GLU A 173 -11.95 -0.58 7.72
C GLU A 173 -12.76 -0.46 6.42
N THR A 174 -12.04 -0.24 5.31
CA THR A 174 -12.68 -0.03 4.00
C THR A 174 -13.29 -1.31 3.43
N LEU A 175 -12.63 -2.43 3.59
CA LEU A 175 -13.14 -3.72 3.08
C LEU A 175 -14.25 -4.29 3.96
N TRP A 176 -14.14 -4.11 5.29
CA TRP A 176 -15.14 -4.59 6.25
C TRP A 176 -16.44 -3.81 6.19
N ALA A 177 -16.38 -2.48 6.22
CA ALA A 177 -17.55 -1.60 6.29
C ALA A 177 -17.50 -0.47 5.25
N PRO A 178 -17.54 -0.81 3.96
CA PRO A 178 -17.48 0.18 2.89
C PRO A 178 -18.72 1.09 2.87
N SER A 179 -18.51 2.37 2.64
CA SER A 179 -19.60 3.29 2.32
C SER A 179 -20.06 3.16 0.87
N ASN A 180 -19.14 2.79 -0.03
CA ASN A 180 -19.44 2.54 -1.44
C ASN A 180 -18.54 1.43 -2.00
N ILE A 181 -19.08 0.69 -2.96
CA ILE A 181 -18.39 -0.34 -3.73
C ILE A 181 -18.74 -0.17 -5.19
N TRP A 182 -17.74 -0.26 -6.08
CA TRP A 182 -17.93 -0.19 -7.52
C TRP A 182 -17.32 -1.40 -8.21
N ASP A 183 -18.00 -1.95 -9.19
CA ASP A 183 -17.39 -2.83 -10.18
C ASP A 183 -16.66 -1.96 -11.21
N VAL A 184 -15.34 -2.00 -11.21
CA VAL A 184 -14.49 -1.21 -12.11
C VAL A 184 -14.09 -1.99 -13.36
N GLY A 185 -14.72 -3.15 -13.57
CA GLY A 185 -14.49 -4.03 -14.69
C GLY A 185 -13.25 -4.90 -14.57
N GLY A 186 -13.07 -5.84 -15.51
CA GLY A 186 -11.87 -6.68 -15.55
C GLY A 186 -11.63 -7.49 -14.29
N ASP A 187 -12.69 -8.02 -13.65
CA ASP A 187 -12.59 -8.80 -12.41
C ASP A 187 -12.26 -8.00 -11.14
N LYS A 188 -12.42 -6.68 -11.16
CA LYS A 188 -11.99 -5.81 -10.06
C LYS A 188 -13.17 -5.14 -9.38
N LEU A 189 -13.10 -5.08 -8.03
CA LEU A 189 -13.98 -4.24 -7.23
C LEU A 189 -13.14 -3.16 -6.54
N CYS A 190 -13.72 -1.98 -6.42
CA CYS A 190 -13.15 -0.90 -5.65
C CYS A 190 -14.04 -0.57 -4.47
N TYR A 191 -13.46 -0.56 -3.30
CA TYR A 191 -14.09 -0.25 -2.02
C TYR A 191 -13.62 1.12 -1.54
N THR A 192 -14.49 1.86 -0.85
CA THR A 192 -14.13 3.10 -0.15
C THR A 192 -14.98 3.30 1.09
N THR A 193 -14.41 3.94 2.09
CA THR A 193 -15.10 4.36 3.33
C THR A 193 -14.47 5.66 3.84
N PRO A 194 -15.19 6.51 4.60
CA PRO A 194 -14.57 7.66 5.25
C PRO A 194 -13.71 7.22 6.44
N ILE A 195 -12.48 7.71 6.49
CA ILE A 195 -11.61 7.69 7.67
C ILE A 195 -11.48 9.13 8.15
N VAL A 196 -11.91 9.40 9.37
CA VAL A 196 -12.00 10.75 9.94
C VAL A 196 -10.82 10.99 10.87
N PHE A 197 -10.12 12.08 10.64
CA PHE A 197 -9.07 12.62 11.51
C PHE A 197 -9.65 13.77 12.33
N THR A 198 -9.51 13.73 13.64
CA THR A 198 -10.00 14.77 14.56
C THR A 198 -8.93 15.17 15.55
N ASN A 199 -8.73 16.49 15.72
CA ASN A 199 -7.87 17.06 16.77
C ASN A 199 -8.58 18.29 17.34
N GLY A 200 -9.14 18.15 18.53
CA GLY A 200 -9.97 19.18 19.13
C GLY A 200 -11.16 19.59 18.24
N SER A 201 -11.17 20.83 17.77
CA SER A 201 -12.21 21.36 16.87
C SER A 201 -11.89 21.20 15.39
N THR A 202 -10.71 20.72 15.05
CA THR A 202 -10.26 20.51 13.67
C THR A 202 -10.54 19.09 13.25
N SER A 203 -11.13 18.91 12.06
CA SER A 203 -11.30 17.59 11.48
C SER A 203 -11.19 17.62 9.96
N PHE A 204 -10.71 16.52 9.40
CA PHE A 204 -10.78 16.25 7.96
C PHE A 204 -11.01 14.76 7.70
N THR A 205 -11.39 14.42 6.48
CA THR A 205 -11.73 13.06 6.10
C THR A 205 -10.95 12.65 4.86
N ILE A 206 -10.43 11.43 4.88
CA ILE A 206 -9.90 10.76 3.69
C ILE A 206 -10.83 9.62 3.28
N TYR A 207 -10.72 9.23 2.01
CA TYR A 207 -11.48 8.13 1.42
C TYR A 207 -10.50 7.16 0.75
N PRO A 208 -9.98 6.17 1.50
CA PRO A 208 -9.16 5.13 0.92
C PRO A 208 -9.86 4.45 -0.25
N LYS A 209 -9.12 4.13 -1.30
CA LYS A 209 -9.56 3.31 -2.41
C LYS A 209 -8.81 2.00 -2.36
N ILE A 210 -9.54 0.92 -2.08
CA ILE A 210 -8.98 -0.43 -2.04
C ILE A 210 -9.52 -1.19 -3.24
N ILE A 211 -8.63 -1.50 -4.17
CA ILE A 211 -8.99 -2.25 -5.38
C ILE A 211 -8.55 -3.70 -5.20
N ILE A 212 -9.50 -4.61 -5.37
CA ILE A 212 -9.28 -6.06 -5.23
C ILE A 212 -9.57 -6.80 -6.54
N SER A 213 -8.97 -7.99 -6.68
CA SER A 213 -9.36 -8.98 -7.68
C SER A 213 -10.38 -9.96 -7.07
N LYS A 214 -11.53 -10.14 -7.73
CA LYS A 214 -12.55 -11.12 -7.32
C LYS A 214 -12.08 -12.56 -7.50
N ASN A 215 -11.38 -12.85 -8.60
CA ASN A 215 -10.97 -14.20 -8.95
C ASN A 215 -9.76 -14.65 -8.14
N ASN A 216 -8.77 -13.78 -7.99
CA ASN A 216 -7.53 -14.10 -7.28
C ASN A 216 -7.63 -13.89 -5.76
N ARG A 217 -8.63 -13.14 -5.31
CA ARG A 217 -8.86 -12.83 -3.90
C ARG A 217 -7.68 -12.12 -3.23
N TRP A 218 -7.08 -11.18 -3.92
CA TRP A 218 -6.00 -10.35 -3.38
C TRP A 218 -6.24 -8.85 -3.56
N VAL A 219 -5.54 -8.06 -2.77
CA VAL A 219 -5.47 -6.61 -2.94
C VAL A 219 -4.59 -6.29 -4.13
N ILE A 220 -5.12 -5.55 -5.11
CA ILE A 220 -4.35 -5.05 -6.25
C ILE A 220 -3.61 -3.79 -5.85
N THR A 221 -4.35 -2.81 -5.30
CA THR A 221 -3.76 -1.54 -4.86
C THR A 221 -4.59 -0.90 -3.76
N ALA A 222 -3.95 -0.01 -2.99
CA ALA A 222 -4.56 0.79 -1.94
C ALA A 222 -3.96 2.19 -1.96
N TYR A 223 -4.79 3.24 -2.02
CA TYR A 223 -4.34 4.63 -1.98
C TYR A 223 -5.37 5.56 -1.33
N PRO A 224 -4.95 6.58 -0.59
CA PRO A 224 -5.84 7.56 0.03
C PRO A 224 -6.27 8.62 -0.97
N THR A 225 -7.51 9.09 -0.86
CA THR A 225 -8.03 10.24 -1.62
C THR A 225 -8.80 11.18 -0.71
N SER A 226 -9.03 12.41 -1.17
CA SER A 226 -9.87 13.39 -0.47
C SER A 226 -11.35 13.33 -0.91
N THR A 227 -11.69 12.46 -1.87
CA THR A 227 -13.04 12.42 -2.44
C THR A 227 -13.66 11.01 -2.35
N PRO A 228 -14.96 10.91 -2.00
CA PRO A 228 -15.66 9.63 -1.92
C PRO A 228 -16.02 9.05 -3.30
N TYR A 229 -15.94 9.86 -4.35
CA TYR A 229 -16.43 9.52 -5.68
C TYR A 229 -15.31 9.02 -6.57
N THR A 230 -15.61 8.02 -7.37
CA THR A 230 -14.71 7.39 -8.36
C THR A 230 -13.53 6.60 -7.81
N CYS A 231 -13.27 5.50 -8.44
CA CYS A 231 -12.02 4.73 -8.39
C CYS A 231 -11.19 4.93 -9.65
#